data_170528682d77da59749401d0e29d2677
#
_entry.id   170528682d77da59749401d0e29d2677
#
_cell.length_a   1.000
_cell.length_b   1.000
_cell.length_c   1.000
_cell.angle_alpha   90.00
_cell.angle_beta   90.00
_cell.angle_gamma   90.00
#
_symmetry.space_group_name_H-M   'P 1'
#
loop_
_entity.id
_entity.type
_entity.pdbx_description
1 polymer ?
#
loop_
_entity_poly.entity_id
_entity_poly.type
_entity_poly.pdbx_seq_one_letter_code
_entity_poly.pdbx_strand_id
1 'polypeptide(L)'
;MSETICALATAQGGAINVIRVSGEKAIETVSRIFIPKGGEPLEQRRSHTVIFGDLCTNGREVLDEVLVTVMRAPHSYTGEESVEISCHASSYITQQILLSLLDMGVRQAEPGEFTMRAFLNGKMDLSRAEAVADLVASTSRAAHRLAINQLKGGFSHELGNLRNKLLKLTSLMELELDFSEEDVTFADRAELMQLCEEVDEVISRLAGSFSVGNAVKNGVPVAIVGETNTGKSTLLNALLREDRAIVSDICGTTRDTVEGLMTLSGVSFRFIDTAGVRETHDVVERMGIERTLEQLAKSSIALWLIDPTADAEQIEEIARKLLPICKGKKLAVLVNKCDVVDPISLSKAMEWGMKMVGKYGEGVEWEERDLWAISARQGTNMDRLEEFLVCSSAMPAIAAGDVVVTNVRHYEALVRALENIKEVKTGLAGGLSGDLVSEHLRSAIRNLSEIVGEVTSDEILGNIFANFCIGK
;
A
#
# COMPACT_ATOMS: atom_id res chain seq x y z
N MET A 1 4.67 -30.48 12.37
CA MET A 1 4.70 -30.75 10.92
C MET A 1 3.67 -29.85 10.30
N SER A 2 4.04 -29.00 9.34
CA SER A 2 3.09 -28.13 8.67
C SER A 2 2.23 -28.96 7.71
N GLU A 3 0.92 -28.75 7.74
CA GLU A 3 -0.02 -29.38 6.79
C GLU A 3 0.36 -28.99 5.35
N THR A 4 0.24 -29.94 4.41
CA THR A 4 0.39 -29.62 2.99
C THR A 4 -0.83 -28.84 2.52
N ILE A 5 -0.57 -27.71 1.80
CA ILE A 5 -1.60 -26.78 1.33
C ILE A 5 -1.60 -26.68 -0.19
N CYS A 6 -2.75 -26.33 -0.76
CA CYS A 6 -2.88 -26.03 -2.19
C CYS A 6 -3.75 -24.81 -2.43
N ALA A 7 -3.50 -24.11 -3.54
CA ALA A 7 -4.39 -23.08 -4.05
C ALA A 7 -4.15 -22.79 -5.55
N LEU A 8 -5.14 -22.17 -6.18
CA LEU A 8 -4.98 -21.55 -7.48
C LEU A 8 -4.13 -20.29 -7.33
N ALA A 9 -2.98 -20.24 -8.01
CA ALA A 9 -2.03 -19.13 -7.94
C ALA A 9 -2.23 -18.06 -9.03
N THR A 10 -3.02 -18.36 -10.06
CA THR A 10 -3.34 -17.43 -11.18
C THR A 10 -4.73 -16.82 -11.02
N ALA A 11 -4.92 -15.61 -11.56
CA ALA A 11 -6.25 -15.03 -11.70
C ALA A 11 -7.09 -15.83 -12.71
N GLN A 12 -8.41 -15.86 -12.53
CA GLN A 12 -9.32 -16.48 -13.49
C GLN A 12 -9.41 -15.67 -14.79
N GLY A 13 -9.62 -16.35 -15.91
CA GLY A 13 -9.84 -15.72 -17.23
C GLY A 13 -8.67 -15.80 -18.20
N GLY A 14 -7.54 -16.41 -17.83
CA GLY A 14 -6.41 -16.70 -18.72
C GLY A 14 -6.62 -17.98 -19.55
N ALA A 15 -5.62 -18.38 -20.35
CA ALA A 15 -5.60 -19.66 -21.06
C ALA A 15 -4.95 -20.79 -20.22
N ILE A 16 -4.15 -20.43 -19.23
CA ILE A 16 -3.42 -21.37 -18.37
C ILE A 16 -3.66 -20.99 -16.91
N ASN A 17 -3.95 -22.00 -16.09
CA ASN A 17 -3.99 -21.87 -14.63
C ASN A 17 -2.79 -22.57 -14.01
N VAL A 18 -2.29 -22.02 -12.92
CA VAL A 18 -1.24 -22.61 -12.10
C VAL A 18 -1.81 -22.92 -10.71
N ILE A 19 -1.80 -24.19 -10.32
CA ILE A 19 -2.16 -24.65 -8.98
C ILE A 19 -0.86 -24.93 -8.24
N ARG A 20 -0.68 -24.27 -7.09
CA ARG A 20 0.48 -24.44 -6.22
C ARG A 20 0.15 -25.37 -5.07
N VAL A 21 1.06 -26.30 -4.79
CA VAL A 21 1.02 -27.20 -3.63
C VAL A 21 2.31 -27.02 -2.85
N SER A 22 2.24 -26.82 -1.53
CA SER A 22 3.43 -26.65 -0.66
C SER A 22 3.26 -27.39 0.65
N GLY A 23 4.33 -28.00 1.14
CA GLY A 23 4.40 -28.74 2.38
C GLY A 23 5.18 -30.05 2.20
N GLU A 24 5.45 -30.73 3.30
CA GLU A 24 6.31 -31.91 3.34
C GLU A 24 5.86 -33.03 2.37
N LYS A 25 4.55 -33.18 2.16
CA LYS A 25 3.97 -34.22 1.28
C LYS A 25 3.60 -33.70 -0.12
N ALA A 26 4.00 -32.50 -0.51
CA ALA A 26 3.55 -31.89 -1.77
C ALA A 26 3.92 -32.74 -2.99
N ILE A 27 5.17 -33.21 -3.10
CA ILE A 27 5.64 -34.02 -4.22
C ILE A 27 4.96 -35.40 -4.21
N GLU A 28 4.91 -36.07 -3.07
CA GLU A 28 4.27 -37.36 -2.93
C GLU A 28 2.78 -37.33 -3.32
N THR A 29 2.06 -36.30 -2.87
CA THR A 29 0.64 -36.17 -3.15
C THR A 29 0.38 -35.93 -4.64
N VAL A 30 1.12 -35.04 -5.27
CA VAL A 30 0.94 -34.77 -6.71
C VAL A 30 1.35 -35.96 -7.56
N SER A 31 2.35 -36.75 -7.17
CA SER A 31 2.78 -37.94 -7.91
C SER A 31 1.71 -39.03 -8.00
N ARG A 32 0.75 -39.04 -7.06
CA ARG A 32 -0.39 -40.03 -7.09
C ARG A 32 -1.40 -39.76 -8.19
N ILE A 33 -1.49 -38.50 -8.65
CA ILE A 33 -2.44 -38.08 -9.70
C ILE A 33 -1.75 -37.66 -11.02
N PHE A 34 -0.43 -37.67 -11.06
CA PHE A 34 0.33 -37.25 -12.23
C PHE A 34 1.12 -38.42 -12.82
N ILE A 35 0.98 -38.65 -14.12
CA ILE A 35 1.68 -39.69 -14.87
C ILE A 35 2.61 -38.99 -15.88
N PRO A 36 3.95 -38.99 -15.65
CA PRO A 36 4.89 -38.38 -16.59
C PRO A 36 4.92 -39.10 -17.93
N LYS A 37 4.91 -38.35 -19.04
CA LYS A 37 5.11 -38.90 -20.38
C LYS A 37 6.58 -39.19 -20.66
N GLY A 38 7.10 -40.18 -19.97
CA GLY A 38 8.47 -40.63 -20.09
C GLY A 38 9.37 -40.18 -18.93
N GLY A 39 10.37 -40.95 -18.64
CA GLY A 39 11.38 -40.69 -17.62
C GLY A 39 10.98 -41.14 -16.21
N GLU A 40 11.63 -40.55 -15.23
CA GLU A 40 11.54 -40.89 -13.82
C GLU A 40 10.29 -40.33 -13.14
N PRO A 41 9.78 -40.94 -12.09
CA PRO A 41 8.71 -40.40 -11.22
C PRO A 41 9.05 -39.04 -10.62
N LEU A 42 8.03 -38.27 -10.17
CA LEU A 42 8.23 -36.92 -9.58
C LEU A 42 9.15 -36.96 -8.37
N GLU A 43 9.08 -38.00 -7.55
CA GLU A 43 9.88 -38.17 -6.33
C GLU A 43 11.38 -38.28 -6.61
N GLN A 44 11.76 -38.70 -7.81
CA GLN A 44 13.18 -38.84 -8.20
C GLN A 44 13.71 -37.61 -8.95
N ARG A 45 12.84 -36.68 -9.32
CA ARG A 45 13.23 -35.48 -10.07
C ARG A 45 14.02 -34.50 -9.21
N ARG A 46 14.98 -33.84 -9.83
CA ARG A 46 15.74 -32.75 -9.21
C ARG A 46 14.87 -31.52 -9.03
N SER A 47 15.25 -30.68 -8.07
CA SER A 47 14.64 -29.36 -7.91
C SER A 47 14.75 -28.52 -9.19
N HIS A 48 13.74 -27.65 -9.44
CA HIS A 48 13.66 -26.77 -10.60
C HIS A 48 13.60 -27.51 -11.94
N THR A 49 12.89 -28.63 -11.98
CA THR A 49 12.60 -29.38 -13.22
C THR A 49 11.14 -29.27 -13.58
N VAL A 50 10.88 -29.17 -14.87
CA VAL A 50 9.52 -29.15 -15.45
C VAL A 50 9.30 -30.46 -16.18
N ILE A 51 8.17 -31.10 -15.92
CA ILE A 51 7.83 -32.42 -16.43
C ILE A 51 6.46 -32.33 -17.14
N PHE A 52 6.40 -32.84 -18.37
CA PHE A 52 5.15 -32.99 -19.10
C PHE A 52 4.52 -34.35 -18.81
N GLY A 53 3.20 -34.37 -18.60
CA GLY A 53 2.49 -35.60 -18.31
C GLY A 53 0.98 -35.46 -18.25
N ASP A 54 0.31 -36.55 -18.00
CA ASP A 54 -1.12 -36.62 -17.85
C ASP A 54 -1.51 -36.47 -16.37
N LEU A 55 -2.44 -35.58 -16.08
CA LEU A 55 -3.06 -35.49 -14.78
C LEU A 55 -4.35 -36.28 -14.78
N CYS A 56 -4.48 -37.21 -13.83
CA CYS A 56 -5.58 -38.14 -13.76
C CYS A 56 -6.41 -37.95 -12.49
N THR A 57 -7.73 -38.15 -12.60
CA THR A 57 -8.60 -38.23 -11.44
C THR A 57 -8.52 -39.63 -10.80
N ASN A 58 -9.15 -39.83 -9.63
CA ASN A 58 -9.16 -41.07 -8.85
C ASN A 58 -9.56 -42.35 -9.61
N GLY A 59 -10.09 -42.25 -10.84
CA GLY A 59 -10.47 -43.36 -11.71
C GLY A 59 -9.48 -43.69 -12.82
N ARG A 60 -8.30 -43.05 -12.87
CA ARG A 60 -7.33 -43.11 -13.98
C ARG A 60 -7.82 -42.48 -15.30
N GLU A 61 -8.90 -41.73 -15.26
CA GLU A 61 -9.32 -40.92 -16.39
C GLU A 61 -8.40 -39.73 -16.52
N VAL A 62 -7.87 -39.48 -17.73
CA VAL A 62 -7.03 -38.32 -18.00
C VAL A 62 -7.91 -37.06 -17.96
N LEU A 63 -7.63 -36.17 -17.03
CA LEU A 63 -8.32 -34.91 -16.84
C LEU A 63 -7.74 -33.83 -17.77
N ASP A 64 -6.40 -33.76 -17.84
CA ASP A 64 -5.67 -32.78 -18.63
C ASP A 64 -4.22 -33.22 -18.87
N GLU A 65 -3.61 -32.71 -19.93
CA GLU A 65 -2.17 -32.79 -20.17
C GLU A 65 -1.49 -31.53 -19.59
N VAL A 66 -0.62 -31.71 -18.61
CA VAL A 66 -0.10 -30.62 -17.79
C VAL A 66 1.43 -30.55 -17.78
N LEU A 67 1.94 -29.38 -17.40
CA LEU A 67 3.34 -29.22 -16.98
C LEU A 67 3.40 -29.17 -15.46
N VAL A 68 4.23 -30.00 -14.86
CA VAL A 68 4.47 -30.02 -13.42
C VAL A 68 5.89 -29.57 -13.12
N THR A 69 6.02 -28.51 -12.30
CA THR A 69 7.32 -28.01 -11.83
C THR A 69 7.55 -28.50 -10.41
N VAL A 70 8.71 -29.14 -10.17
CA VAL A 70 9.14 -29.61 -8.85
C VAL A 70 10.17 -28.69 -8.26
N MET A 71 9.95 -28.25 -7.02
CA MET A 71 10.87 -27.41 -6.23
C MET A 71 11.06 -28.06 -4.86
N ARG A 72 12.32 -28.45 -4.56
CA ARG A 72 12.67 -29.11 -3.30
C ARG A 72 13.12 -28.12 -2.25
N ALA A 73 12.80 -28.43 -1.00
CA ALA A 73 13.29 -27.70 0.14
C ALA A 73 14.84 -27.69 0.18
N PRO A 74 15.47 -26.57 0.59
CA PRO A 74 14.91 -25.26 0.91
C PRO A 74 14.76 -24.33 -0.32
N HIS A 75 14.95 -24.86 -1.54
CA HIS A 75 15.03 -24.09 -2.79
C HIS A 75 13.64 -23.93 -3.45
N SER A 76 12.65 -23.51 -2.69
CA SER A 76 11.30 -23.15 -3.13
C SER A 76 10.91 -21.76 -2.61
N TYR A 77 9.77 -21.25 -3.02
CA TYR A 77 9.24 -19.99 -2.54
C TYR A 77 8.98 -20.01 -1.03
N THR A 78 8.31 -21.04 -0.54
CA THR A 78 8.00 -21.23 0.88
C THR A 78 9.16 -21.77 1.71
N GLY A 79 10.20 -22.30 1.08
CA GLY A 79 11.26 -23.06 1.76
C GLY A 79 10.90 -24.53 2.01
N GLU A 80 9.67 -24.95 1.69
CA GLU A 80 9.18 -26.32 1.80
C GLU A 80 9.28 -27.06 0.46
N GLU A 81 8.99 -28.39 0.43
CA GLU A 81 8.73 -29.10 -0.81
C GLU A 81 7.53 -28.44 -1.51
N SER A 82 7.65 -28.12 -2.80
CA SER A 82 6.61 -27.41 -3.54
C SER A 82 6.47 -27.94 -4.95
N VAL A 83 5.22 -27.98 -5.43
CA VAL A 83 4.88 -28.37 -6.79
C VAL A 83 3.96 -27.32 -7.39
N GLU A 84 4.21 -26.95 -8.64
CA GLU A 84 3.30 -26.11 -9.43
C GLU A 84 2.79 -26.94 -10.61
N ILE A 85 1.46 -26.99 -10.74
CA ILE A 85 0.75 -27.68 -11.82
C ILE A 85 0.19 -26.63 -12.76
N SER A 86 0.74 -26.56 -13.99
CA SER A 86 0.23 -25.68 -15.04
C SER A 86 -0.73 -26.47 -15.92
N CYS A 87 -2.02 -26.15 -15.86
CA CYS A 87 -3.11 -26.80 -16.56
C CYS A 87 -3.87 -25.82 -17.45
N HIS A 88 -4.74 -26.30 -18.36
CA HIS A 88 -5.65 -25.45 -19.10
C HIS A 88 -6.63 -24.73 -18.16
N ALA A 89 -6.91 -23.44 -18.45
CA ALA A 89 -7.72 -22.58 -17.56
C ALA A 89 -9.24 -22.87 -17.68
N SER A 90 -9.61 -24.13 -17.62
CA SER A 90 -11.01 -24.57 -17.47
C SER A 90 -11.38 -24.57 -15.98
N SER A 91 -12.51 -23.94 -15.64
CA SER A 91 -13.06 -23.99 -14.27
C SER A 91 -13.28 -25.43 -13.80
N TYR A 92 -13.74 -26.30 -14.70
CA TYR A 92 -13.93 -27.71 -14.43
C TYR A 92 -12.61 -28.41 -14.08
N ILE A 93 -11.58 -28.26 -14.93
CA ILE A 93 -10.26 -28.87 -14.70
C ILE A 93 -9.67 -28.39 -13.37
N THR A 94 -9.65 -27.06 -13.16
CA THR A 94 -9.12 -26.46 -11.94
C THR A 94 -9.82 -26.98 -10.70
N GLN A 95 -11.16 -27.06 -10.72
CA GLN A 95 -11.95 -27.56 -9.60
C GLN A 95 -11.67 -29.05 -9.34
N GLN A 96 -11.58 -29.88 -10.38
CA GLN A 96 -11.30 -31.31 -10.22
C GLN A 96 -9.90 -31.57 -9.67
N ILE A 97 -8.89 -30.78 -10.07
CA ILE A 97 -7.54 -30.88 -9.52
C ILE A 97 -7.55 -30.54 -8.02
N LEU A 98 -8.19 -29.42 -7.65
CA LEU A 98 -8.27 -29.00 -6.25
C LEU A 98 -9.02 -30.05 -5.40
N LEU A 99 -10.17 -30.56 -5.86
CA LEU A 99 -10.91 -31.60 -5.17
C LEU A 99 -10.07 -32.88 -4.99
N SER A 100 -9.35 -33.31 -6.03
CA SER A 100 -8.47 -34.49 -5.94
C SER A 100 -7.36 -34.32 -4.90
N LEU A 101 -6.80 -33.10 -4.78
CA LEU A 101 -5.81 -32.80 -3.76
C LEU A 101 -6.43 -32.79 -2.35
N LEU A 102 -7.61 -32.19 -2.18
CA LEU A 102 -8.34 -32.16 -0.90
C LEU A 102 -8.71 -33.56 -0.44
N ASP A 103 -9.18 -34.45 -1.33
CA ASP A 103 -9.51 -35.82 -1.04
C ASP A 103 -8.30 -36.65 -0.55
N MET A 104 -7.08 -36.22 -0.92
CA MET A 104 -5.82 -36.80 -0.47
C MET A 104 -5.29 -36.19 0.83
N GLY A 105 -6.07 -35.32 1.47
CA GLY A 105 -5.74 -34.71 2.75
C GLY A 105 -4.86 -33.44 2.65
N VAL A 106 -4.75 -32.86 1.48
CA VAL A 106 -4.18 -31.52 1.33
C VAL A 106 -5.23 -30.48 1.74
N ARG A 107 -4.85 -29.45 2.48
CA ARG A 107 -5.76 -28.38 2.87
C ARG A 107 -5.71 -27.23 1.86
N GLN A 108 -6.84 -26.55 1.68
CA GLN A 108 -6.83 -25.30 0.93
C GLN A 108 -6.05 -24.22 1.71
N ALA A 109 -5.20 -23.48 1.01
CA ALA A 109 -4.41 -22.42 1.60
C ALA A 109 -5.29 -21.22 1.97
N GLU A 110 -4.97 -20.58 3.09
CA GLU A 110 -5.53 -19.32 3.50
C GLU A 110 -4.92 -18.14 2.69
N PRO A 111 -5.56 -16.94 2.70
CA PRO A 111 -4.96 -15.77 2.09
C PRO A 111 -3.54 -15.53 2.61
N GLY A 112 -2.58 -15.31 1.70
CA GLY A 112 -1.18 -15.02 2.04
C GLY A 112 -0.38 -16.16 2.67
N GLU A 113 -0.94 -17.38 2.82
CA GLU A 113 -0.30 -18.45 3.58
C GLU A 113 1.03 -18.90 2.98
N PHE A 114 1.20 -18.93 1.67
CA PHE A 114 2.48 -19.27 1.07
C PHE A 114 3.56 -18.25 1.42
N THR A 115 3.23 -16.96 1.42
CA THR A 115 4.17 -15.89 1.80
C THR A 115 4.44 -15.89 3.30
N MET A 116 3.43 -16.19 4.13
CA MET A 116 3.59 -16.38 5.57
C MET A 116 4.56 -17.52 5.86
N ARG A 117 4.44 -18.67 5.19
CA ARG A 117 5.39 -19.78 5.33
C ARG A 117 6.79 -19.42 4.87
N ALA A 118 6.92 -18.64 3.78
CA ALA A 118 8.21 -18.13 3.34
C ALA A 118 8.87 -17.25 4.42
N PHE A 119 8.10 -16.40 5.09
CA PHE A 119 8.57 -15.61 6.23
C PHE A 119 8.97 -16.50 7.42
N LEU A 120 8.09 -17.41 7.86
CA LEU A 120 8.37 -18.33 8.98
C LEU A 120 9.59 -19.23 8.74
N ASN A 121 9.83 -19.63 7.50
CA ASN A 121 10.98 -20.43 7.09
C ASN A 121 12.24 -19.56 6.78
N GLY A 122 12.23 -18.27 7.13
CA GLY A 122 13.39 -17.39 7.00
C GLY A 122 13.81 -17.06 5.56
N LYS A 123 12.93 -17.28 4.56
CA LYS A 123 13.22 -16.93 3.16
C LYS A 123 13.22 -15.43 2.92
N MET A 124 12.44 -14.69 3.72
CA MET A 124 12.32 -13.25 3.69
C MET A 124 11.87 -12.73 5.07
N ASP A 125 12.15 -11.48 5.36
CA ASP A 125 11.60 -10.77 6.51
C ASP A 125 10.17 -10.25 6.22
N LEU A 126 9.50 -9.72 7.26
CA LEU A 126 8.11 -9.30 7.16
C LEU A 126 7.93 -8.11 6.20
N SER A 127 8.88 -7.17 6.17
CA SER A 127 8.79 -6.02 5.25
C SER A 127 8.89 -6.43 3.79
N ARG A 128 9.72 -7.46 3.48
CA ARG A 128 9.80 -8.06 2.15
C ARG A 128 8.57 -8.88 1.80
N ALA A 129 7.98 -9.57 2.78
CA ALA A 129 6.70 -10.26 2.59
C ALA A 129 5.59 -9.29 2.20
N GLU A 130 5.46 -8.15 2.90
CA GLU A 130 4.51 -7.09 2.52
C GLU A 130 4.78 -6.53 1.12
N ALA A 131 6.05 -6.39 0.73
CA ALA A 131 6.43 -5.92 -0.60
C ALA A 131 5.98 -6.85 -1.74
N VAL A 132 5.77 -8.16 -1.48
CA VAL A 132 5.19 -9.09 -2.46
C VAL A 132 3.75 -8.69 -2.79
N ALA A 133 2.94 -8.34 -1.78
CA ALA A 133 1.58 -7.86 -2.00
C ALA A 133 1.58 -6.52 -2.75
N ASP A 134 2.44 -5.59 -2.35
CA ASP A 134 2.58 -4.28 -2.99
C ASP A 134 3.00 -4.38 -4.46
N LEU A 135 3.90 -5.31 -4.77
CA LEU A 135 4.33 -5.56 -6.13
C LEU A 135 3.19 -6.03 -7.04
N VAL A 136 2.35 -6.92 -6.51
CA VAL A 136 1.18 -7.46 -7.25
C VAL A 136 0.11 -6.38 -7.45
N ALA A 137 -0.10 -5.55 -6.43
CA ALA A 137 -1.09 -4.46 -6.47
C ALA A 137 -0.59 -3.22 -7.24
N SER A 138 0.69 -3.18 -7.65
CA SER A 138 1.28 -2.00 -8.27
C SER A 138 0.66 -1.69 -9.64
N THR A 139 0.08 -0.49 -9.78
CA THR A 139 -0.55 0.00 -11.03
C THR A 139 0.25 1.08 -11.73
N SER A 140 1.34 1.57 -11.10
CA SER A 140 2.20 2.62 -11.65
C SER A 140 3.67 2.21 -11.66
N ARG A 141 4.46 2.83 -12.54
CA ARG A 141 5.92 2.62 -12.60
C ARG A 141 6.60 2.98 -11.28
N ALA A 142 6.13 4.02 -10.61
CA ALA A 142 6.68 4.46 -9.33
C ALA A 142 6.38 3.44 -8.22
N ALA A 143 5.13 2.98 -8.09
CA ALA A 143 4.74 1.94 -7.14
C ALA A 143 5.51 0.64 -7.35
N HIS A 144 5.61 0.18 -8.62
CA HIS A 144 6.41 -0.99 -8.96
C HIS A 144 7.88 -0.85 -8.53
N ARG A 145 8.53 0.30 -8.77
CA ARG A 145 9.92 0.53 -8.37
C ARG A 145 10.10 0.47 -6.86
N LEU A 146 9.20 1.10 -6.09
CA LEU A 146 9.25 1.05 -4.62
C LEU A 146 9.08 -0.38 -4.11
N ALA A 147 8.08 -1.12 -4.61
CA ALA A 147 7.83 -2.50 -4.21
C ALA A 147 9.04 -3.41 -4.53
N ILE A 148 9.64 -3.30 -5.71
CA ILE A 148 10.85 -4.05 -6.09
C ILE A 148 12.04 -3.69 -5.19
N ASN A 149 12.24 -2.41 -4.86
CA ASN A 149 13.33 -1.99 -3.99
C ASN A 149 13.17 -2.56 -2.58
N GLN A 150 11.95 -2.51 -2.04
CA GLN A 150 11.63 -3.10 -0.74
C GLN A 150 11.77 -4.64 -0.77
N LEU A 151 11.29 -5.32 -1.81
CA LEU A 151 11.44 -6.78 -1.99
C LEU A 151 12.91 -7.20 -2.06
N LYS A 152 13.78 -6.39 -2.65
CA LYS A 152 15.23 -6.61 -2.67
C LYS A 152 15.91 -6.39 -1.31
N GLY A 153 15.16 -5.92 -0.30
CA GLY A 153 15.65 -5.75 1.07
C GLY A 153 16.32 -4.41 1.34
N GLY A 154 16.16 -3.41 0.49
CA GLY A 154 16.74 -2.07 0.71
C GLY A 154 16.33 -1.47 2.04
N PHE A 155 15.03 -1.57 2.38
CA PHE A 155 14.49 -1.08 3.65
C PHE A 155 15.00 -1.90 4.85
N SER A 156 14.97 -3.23 4.76
CA SER A 156 15.46 -4.13 5.81
C SER A 156 16.93 -3.91 6.12
N HIS A 157 17.75 -3.63 5.11
CA HIS A 157 19.17 -3.32 5.29
C HIS A 157 19.36 -2.00 6.07
N GLU A 158 18.61 -0.96 5.73
CA GLU A 158 18.66 0.33 6.44
C GLU A 158 18.25 0.17 7.91
N LEU A 159 17.17 -0.57 8.19
CA LEU A 159 16.74 -0.88 9.55
C LEU A 159 17.77 -1.72 10.31
N GLY A 160 18.42 -2.67 9.65
CA GLY A 160 19.50 -3.47 10.23
C GLY A 160 20.69 -2.60 10.65
N ASN A 161 21.08 -1.62 9.84
CA ASN A 161 22.13 -0.65 10.17
C ASN A 161 21.74 0.20 11.39
N LEU A 162 20.50 0.71 11.42
CA LEU A 162 19.98 1.46 12.58
C LEU A 162 19.99 0.63 13.85
N ARG A 163 19.49 -0.61 13.78
CA ARG A 163 19.48 -1.54 14.92
C ARG A 163 20.90 -1.79 15.45
N ASN A 164 21.87 -1.99 14.57
CA ASN A 164 23.26 -2.20 14.98
C ASN A 164 23.85 -0.97 15.67
N LYS A 165 23.55 0.25 15.22
CA LYS A 165 23.93 1.49 15.90
C LYS A 165 23.29 1.58 17.29
N LEU A 166 22.00 1.28 17.43
CA LEU A 166 21.28 1.29 18.69
C LEU A 166 21.81 0.22 19.66
N LEU A 167 22.11 -0.98 19.17
CA LEU A 167 22.74 -2.03 20.00
C LEU A 167 24.12 -1.60 20.50
N LYS A 168 24.95 -0.97 19.65
CA LYS A 168 26.23 -0.41 20.09
C LYS A 168 26.04 0.60 21.21
N LEU A 169 25.07 1.51 21.02
CA LEU A 169 24.73 2.53 22.03
C LEU A 169 24.28 1.89 23.36
N THR A 170 23.38 0.90 23.30
CA THR A 170 22.90 0.17 24.48
C THR A 170 24.05 -0.51 25.21
N SER A 171 24.93 -1.19 24.47
CA SER A 171 26.09 -1.88 25.07
C SER A 171 27.06 -0.91 25.76
N LEU A 172 27.28 0.28 25.19
CA LEU A 172 28.13 1.31 25.81
C LEU A 172 27.51 1.85 27.11
N MET A 173 26.17 2.04 27.11
CA MET A 173 25.43 2.49 28.29
C MET A 173 25.42 1.43 29.39
N GLU A 174 25.25 0.15 29.04
CA GLU A 174 25.29 -0.97 30.01
C GLU A 174 26.68 -1.12 30.65
N LEU A 175 27.75 -0.97 29.85
CA LEU A 175 29.11 -0.95 30.39
C LEU A 175 29.34 0.22 31.39
N GLU A 176 28.84 1.42 31.07
CA GLU A 176 28.93 2.56 31.97
C GLU A 176 28.20 2.31 33.29
N LEU A 177 27.08 1.58 33.25
CA LEU A 177 26.32 1.19 34.47
C LEU A 177 27.08 0.16 35.32
N ASP A 178 27.59 -0.90 34.69
CA ASP A 178 28.28 -1.99 35.40
C ASP A 178 29.53 -1.52 36.13
N PHE A 179 30.19 -0.49 35.61
CA PHE A 179 31.43 0.08 36.17
C PHE A 179 31.25 1.44 36.83
N SER A 180 30.00 1.86 37.04
CA SER A 180 29.68 3.16 37.68
C SER A 180 30.28 3.31 39.11
N GLU A 181 30.62 2.21 39.77
CA GLU A 181 31.27 2.17 41.09
C GLU A 181 32.81 2.39 41.03
N GLU A 182 33.44 2.31 39.86
CA GLU A 182 34.90 2.35 39.70
C GLU A 182 35.44 3.70 39.18
N ASP A 183 34.64 4.77 39.09
CA ASP A 183 35.02 6.09 38.53
C ASP A 183 35.58 6.04 37.08
N VAL A 184 35.25 5.02 36.28
CA VAL A 184 35.73 4.84 34.90
C VAL A 184 34.65 5.27 33.92
N THR A 185 34.86 6.34 33.17
CA THR A 185 33.98 6.71 32.04
C THR A 185 34.36 5.90 30.82
N PHE A 186 33.52 4.92 30.44
CA PHE A 186 33.76 4.03 29.29
C PHE A 186 33.30 4.61 27.96
N ALA A 187 32.39 5.58 27.97
CA ALA A 187 31.91 6.23 26.76
C ALA A 187 31.95 7.76 26.91
N ASP A 188 32.51 8.42 25.89
CA ASP A 188 32.41 9.87 25.81
C ASP A 188 30.93 10.22 25.54
N ARG A 189 30.29 10.99 26.44
CA ARG A 189 28.92 11.46 26.25
C ARG A 189 28.72 12.17 24.91
N ALA A 190 29.78 12.79 24.38
CA ALA A 190 29.75 13.40 23.05
C ALA A 190 29.60 12.34 21.95
N GLU A 191 30.30 11.20 22.05
CA GLU A 191 30.15 10.08 21.09
C GLU A 191 28.73 9.46 21.15
N LEU A 192 28.20 9.28 22.37
CA LEU A 192 26.83 8.78 22.57
C LEU A 192 25.80 9.72 21.96
N MET A 193 25.95 11.02 22.19
CA MET A 193 25.05 12.04 21.63
C MET A 193 25.13 12.08 20.10
N GLN A 194 26.31 12.01 19.53
CA GLN A 194 26.51 11.97 18.09
C GLN A 194 25.84 10.74 17.46
N LEU A 195 25.96 9.56 18.07
CA LEU A 195 25.29 8.34 17.59
C LEU A 195 23.75 8.49 17.66
N CYS A 196 23.24 9.13 18.72
CA CYS A 196 21.79 9.42 18.81
C CYS A 196 21.34 10.41 17.74
N GLU A 197 22.13 11.41 17.41
CA GLU A 197 21.82 12.38 16.34
C GLU A 197 21.78 11.70 14.96
N GLU A 198 22.76 10.84 14.67
CA GLU A 198 22.78 10.07 13.43
C GLU A 198 21.55 9.15 13.30
N VAL A 199 21.12 8.51 14.40
CA VAL A 199 19.93 7.65 14.41
C VAL A 199 18.66 8.48 14.25
N ASP A 200 18.54 9.59 14.96
CA ASP A 200 17.42 10.54 14.88
C ASP A 200 17.24 11.03 13.42
N GLU A 201 18.33 11.45 12.77
CA GLU A 201 18.30 11.95 11.38
C GLU A 201 17.79 10.88 10.42
N VAL A 202 18.27 9.64 10.51
CA VAL A 202 17.84 8.56 9.63
C VAL A 202 16.39 8.18 9.88
N ILE A 203 15.95 8.03 11.13
CA ILE A 203 14.55 7.70 11.46
C ILE A 203 13.63 8.84 11.01
N SER A 204 14.00 10.10 11.26
CA SER A 204 13.22 11.28 10.84
C SER A 204 13.08 11.34 9.31
N ARG A 205 14.14 11.06 8.57
CA ARG A 205 14.13 10.98 7.10
C ARG A 205 13.21 9.87 6.61
N LEU A 206 13.30 8.67 7.20
CA LEU A 206 12.44 7.55 6.84
C LEU A 206 10.97 7.84 7.16
N ALA A 207 10.66 8.33 8.36
CA ALA A 207 9.29 8.70 8.75
C ALA A 207 8.75 9.83 7.85
N GLY A 208 9.55 10.85 7.55
CA GLY A 208 9.18 11.96 6.66
C GLY A 208 8.90 11.51 5.21
N SER A 209 9.49 10.40 4.77
CA SER A 209 9.24 9.85 3.43
C SER A 209 7.86 9.20 3.27
N PHE A 210 7.15 8.92 4.38
CA PHE A 210 5.89 8.18 4.37
C PHE A 210 4.80 8.87 3.53
N SER A 211 4.66 10.18 3.61
CA SER A 211 3.64 10.91 2.84
C SER A 211 3.79 10.66 1.33
N VAL A 212 5.03 10.72 0.84
CA VAL A 212 5.37 10.44 -0.56
C VAL A 212 5.17 8.97 -0.90
N GLY A 213 5.67 8.06 -0.07
CA GLY A 213 5.54 6.62 -0.27
C GLY A 213 4.10 6.15 -0.29
N ASN A 214 3.29 6.63 0.65
CA ASN A 214 1.86 6.34 0.71
C ASN A 214 1.11 6.86 -0.52
N ALA A 215 1.43 8.07 -0.97
CA ALA A 215 0.84 8.64 -2.19
C ALA A 215 1.24 7.85 -3.44
N VAL A 216 2.47 7.35 -3.53
CA VAL A 216 2.90 6.48 -4.64
C VAL A 216 2.20 5.14 -4.63
N LYS A 217 2.05 4.52 -3.45
CA LYS A 217 1.42 3.20 -3.28
C LYS A 217 -0.08 3.23 -3.49
N ASN A 218 -0.77 4.15 -2.78
CA ASN A 218 -2.22 4.20 -2.70
C ASN A 218 -2.86 5.25 -3.61
N GLY A 219 -2.05 6.00 -4.34
CA GLY A 219 -2.48 7.16 -5.13
C GLY A 219 -2.60 8.42 -4.27
N VAL A 220 -2.39 9.58 -4.92
CA VAL A 220 -2.59 10.90 -4.31
C VAL A 220 -4.08 11.08 -4.03
N PRO A 221 -4.50 11.29 -2.77
CA PRO A 221 -5.91 11.40 -2.45
C PRO A 221 -6.46 12.77 -2.89
N VAL A 222 -7.47 12.72 -3.77
CA VAL A 222 -8.17 13.88 -4.35
C VAL A 222 -9.62 13.87 -3.90
N ALA A 223 -10.09 14.98 -3.31
CA ALA A 223 -11.51 15.17 -3.00
C ALA A 223 -12.18 16.09 -4.02
N ILE A 224 -13.33 15.68 -4.57
CA ILE A 224 -14.19 16.53 -5.40
C ILE A 224 -15.34 17.03 -4.54
N VAL A 225 -15.40 18.34 -4.32
CA VAL A 225 -16.35 18.99 -3.42
C VAL A 225 -17.15 20.08 -4.13
N GLY A 226 -18.36 20.34 -3.69
CA GLY A 226 -19.28 21.31 -4.29
C GLY A 226 -20.72 20.93 -3.99
N GLU A 227 -21.68 21.82 -4.33
CA GLU A 227 -23.10 21.57 -4.14
C GLU A 227 -23.64 20.36 -4.90
N THR A 228 -24.88 19.98 -4.57
CA THR A 228 -25.66 19.04 -5.39
C THR A 228 -25.82 19.59 -6.81
N ASN A 229 -25.73 18.69 -7.80
CA ASN A 229 -25.86 19.04 -9.23
C ASN A 229 -24.80 19.96 -9.83
N THR A 230 -23.69 20.24 -9.15
CA THR A 230 -22.54 20.97 -9.73
C THR A 230 -21.78 20.18 -10.80
N GLY A 231 -22.07 18.87 -10.93
CA GLY A 231 -21.43 18.00 -11.92
C GLY A 231 -20.26 17.19 -11.40
N LYS A 232 -20.15 16.95 -10.08
CA LYS A 232 -19.09 16.11 -9.47
C LYS A 232 -19.00 14.74 -10.10
N SER A 233 -20.11 14.04 -10.24
CA SER A 233 -20.18 12.72 -10.88
C SER A 233 -19.77 12.76 -12.34
N THR A 234 -20.20 13.80 -13.06
CA THR A 234 -19.86 13.98 -14.47
C THR A 234 -18.35 14.20 -14.61
N LEU A 235 -17.75 15.03 -13.74
CA LEU A 235 -16.33 15.27 -13.72
C LEU A 235 -15.55 13.99 -13.42
N LEU A 236 -15.93 13.28 -12.38
CA LEU A 236 -15.28 12.01 -12.03
C LEU A 236 -15.39 10.99 -13.16
N ASN A 237 -16.57 10.83 -13.75
CA ASN A 237 -16.76 9.92 -14.88
C ASN A 237 -15.96 10.37 -16.12
N ALA A 238 -15.78 11.67 -16.35
CA ALA A 238 -14.95 12.17 -17.44
C ALA A 238 -13.47 11.81 -17.19
N LEU A 239 -12.99 12.01 -15.98
CA LEU A 239 -11.63 11.64 -15.57
C LEU A 239 -11.37 10.12 -15.64
N LEU A 240 -12.36 9.29 -15.30
CA LEU A 240 -12.23 7.84 -15.28
C LEU A 240 -12.52 7.16 -16.64
N ARG A 241 -13.18 7.84 -17.59
CA ARG A 241 -13.57 7.26 -18.90
C ARG A 241 -12.49 7.27 -19.96
N GLU A 242 -11.43 8.05 -19.83
CA GLU A 242 -10.30 7.94 -20.72
C GLU A 242 -9.62 6.58 -20.51
N ASP A 243 -9.09 5.94 -21.58
CA ASP A 243 -8.44 4.61 -21.60
C ASP A 243 -7.25 4.42 -20.62
N ARG A 244 -7.11 5.33 -19.67
CA ARG A 244 -6.06 5.42 -18.63
C ARG A 244 -6.50 4.95 -17.24
N ALA A 245 -7.80 4.67 -17.05
CA ALA A 245 -8.30 4.17 -15.78
C ALA A 245 -8.17 2.64 -15.72
N ILE A 246 -7.23 2.15 -14.95
CA ILE A 246 -7.21 0.74 -14.55
C ILE A 246 -8.23 0.60 -13.42
N VAL A 247 -9.45 0.20 -13.75
CA VAL A 247 -10.40 -0.28 -12.75
C VAL A 247 -9.90 -1.63 -12.27
N SER A 248 -9.20 -1.66 -11.16
CA SER A 248 -8.80 -2.92 -10.55
C SER A 248 -9.99 -3.45 -9.74
N ASP A 249 -10.63 -4.50 -10.24
CA ASP A 249 -11.48 -5.38 -9.43
C ASP A 249 -10.58 -6.19 -8.47
N ILE A 250 -9.93 -5.52 -7.53
CA ILE A 250 -9.23 -6.21 -6.45
C ILE A 250 -10.30 -6.68 -5.48
N CYS A 251 -10.67 -7.97 -5.59
CA CYS A 251 -11.42 -8.68 -4.57
C CYS A 251 -10.67 -8.55 -3.23
N GLY A 252 -11.22 -7.81 -2.27
CA GLY A 252 -10.67 -7.77 -0.91
C GLY A 252 -10.80 -6.45 -0.16
N THR A 253 -11.23 -5.36 -0.80
CA THR A 253 -11.55 -4.13 -0.06
C THR A 253 -13.00 -4.15 0.38
N THR A 254 -13.17 -4.16 1.70
CA THR A 254 -14.42 -4.10 2.44
C THR A 254 -15.41 -3.07 1.88
N ARG A 255 -16.66 -3.38 1.99
CA ARG A 255 -17.95 -2.77 1.58
C ARG A 255 -18.16 -1.26 1.68
N ASP A 256 -17.12 -0.45 1.96
CA ASP A 256 -17.27 0.98 2.22
C ASP A 256 -16.37 1.79 1.26
N THR A 257 -17.01 2.48 0.31
CA THR A 257 -16.50 3.51 -0.62
C THR A 257 -15.97 3.01 -1.96
N VAL A 258 -16.70 3.36 -3.03
CA VAL A 258 -16.22 3.19 -4.41
C VAL A 258 -15.18 4.30 -4.68
N GLU A 259 -13.93 3.94 -4.59
CA GLU A 259 -12.81 4.83 -4.93
C GLU A 259 -12.48 4.68 -6.43
N GLY A 260 -12.34 5.80 -7.14
CA GLY A 260 -11.84 5.81 -8.51
C GLY A 260 -10.33 6.00 -8.53
N LEU A 261 -9.59 5.10 -9.19
CA LEU A 261 -8.16 5.25 -9.42
C LEU A 261 -7.90 5.67 -10.87
N MET A 262 -7.04 6.67 -11.05
CA MET A 262 -6.60 7.18 -12.33
C MET A 262 -5.10 7.40 -12.32
N THR A 263 -4.40 7.03 -13.40
CA THR A 263 -2.96 7.25 -13.52
C THR A 263 -2.67 8.27 -14.61
N LEU A 264 -2.06 9.40 -14.23
CA LEU A 264 -1.63 10.49 -15.12
C LEU A 264 -0.12 10.65 -15.04
N SER A 265 0.55 10.64 -16.19
CA SER A 265 2.01 10.82 -16.27
C SER A 265 2.81 9.94 -15.30
N GLY A 266 2.30 8.73 -15.01
CA GLY A 266 2.93 7.77 -14.08
C GLY A 266 2.65 8.01 -12.60
N VAL A 267 1.81 8.99 -12.25
CA VAL A 267 1.30 9.26 -10.91
C VAL A 267 -0.13 8.74 -10.80
N SER A 268 -0.40 7.96 -9.76
CA SER A 268 -1.76 7.49 -9.47
C SER A 268 -2.49 8.49 -8.59
N PHE A 269 -3.74 8.83 -8.95
CA PHE A 269 -4.65 9.66 -8.18
C PHE A 269 -5.83 8.81 -7.71
N ARG A 270 -6.19 8.96 -6.44
CA ARG A 270 -7.31 8.27 -5.82
C ARG A 270 -8.39 9.29 -5.47
N PHE A 271 -9.53 9.22 -6.17
CA PHE A 271 -10.69 10.04 -5.89
C PHE A 271 -11.48 9.44 -4.74
N ILE A 272 -11.54 10.16 -3.62
CA ILE A 272 -12.16 9.71 -2.38
C ILE A 272 -13.65 10.03 -2.41
N ASP A 273 -14.47 9.05 -2.02
CA ASP A 273 -15.93 9.10 -1.88
C ASP A 273 -16.71 9.63 -3.08
N THR A 274 -16.99 8.70 -3.96
CA THR A 274 -17.94 8.87 -5.07
C THR A 274 -19.31 8.28 -4.75
N ALA A 275 -19.55 7.80 -3.53
CA ALA A 275 -20.81 7.12 -3.15
C ALA A 275 -22.02 8.06 -3.08
N GLY A 276 -21.80 9.39 -2.95
CA GLY A 276 -22.88 10.38 -3.16
C GLY A 276 -23.27 10.56 -4.63
N VAL A 277 -22.57 9.87 -5.56
CA VAL A 277 -22.62 10.05 -7.01
C VAL A 277 -23.56 9.04 -7.71
N ARG A 278 -23.91 7.92 -7.06
CA ARG A 278 -24.91 6.97 -7.59
C ARG A 278 -26.26 7.20 -6.90
N GLU A 279 -27.15 7.81 -7.68
CA GLU A 279 -28.58 8.02 -7.45
C GLU A 279 -29.23 7.25 -6.29
N THR A 280 -29.69 8.00 -5.27
CA THR A 280 -30.98 7.73 -4.62
C THR A 280 -31.56 9.02 -4.10
N HIS A 281 -32.75 9.34 -4.57
CA HIS A 281 -33.60 10.41 -4.09
C HIS A 281 -33.99 10.15 -2.63
N ASP A 282 -34.03 11.23 -1.84
CA ASP A 282 -34.63 11.42 -0.54
C ASP A 282 -33.90 10.94 0.73
N VAL A 283 -33.78 11.89 1.67
CA VAL A 283 -33.44 11.77 3.11
C VAL A 283 -31.95 11.86 3.53
N VAL A 284 -30.98 12.01 2.62
CA VAL A 284 -29.53 11.88 2.97
C VAL A 284 -28.75 13.22 2.92
N GLU A 285 -29.38 14.36 2.74
CA GLU A 285 -28.71 15.63 2.47
C GLU A 285 -27.78 16.13 3.60
N ARG A 286 -28.15 15.92 4.87
CA ARG A 286 -27.29 16.31 6.01
C ARG A 286 -26.14 15.35 6.26
N MET A 287 -26.34 14.06 6.10
CA MET A 287 -25.26 13.04 6.23
C MET A 287 -24.24 13.14 5.09
N GLY A 288 -24.62 13.64 3.90
CA GLY A 288 -23.73 13.83 2.77
C GLY A 288 -22.67 14.92 2.98
N ILE A 289 -23.02 16.01 3.65
CA ILE A 289 -22.09 17.14 3.88
C ILE A 289 -21.00 16.74 4.90
N GLU A 290 -21.37 16.11 6.01
CA GLU A 290 -20.41 15.67 7.03
C GLU A 290 -19.40 14.67 6.46
N ARG A 291 -19.86 13.68 5.70
CA ARG A 291 -18.98 12.74 5.00
C ARG A 291 -18.04 13.43 4.01
N THR A 292 -18.55 14.39 3.23
CA THR A 292 -17.72 15.15 2.29
C THR A 292 -16.62 15.93 3.01
N LEU A 293 -16.89 16.51 4.17
CA LEU A 293 -15.91 17.23 4.97
C LEU A 293 -14.86 16.28 5.58
N GLU A 294 -15.27 15.10 6.05
CA GLU A 294 -14.34 14.05 6.52
C GLU A 294 -13.40 13.57 5.39
N GLN A 295 -13.95 13.39 4.20
CA GLN A 295 -13.15 12.97 3.03
C GLN A 295 -12.17 14.08 2.60
N LEU A 296 -12.63 15.31 2.60
CA LEU A 296 -11.79 16.47 2.34
C LEU A 296 -10.64 16.55 3.35
N ALA A 297 -10.90 16.23 4.63
CA ALA A 297 -9.84 16.19 5.65
C ALA A 297 -8.72 15.20 5.32
N LYS A 298 -9.07 14.06 4.71
CA LYS A 298 -8.14 12.98 4.32
C LYS A 298 -7.46 13.22 2.96
N SER A 299 -7.90 14.20 2.17
CA SER A 299 -7.33 14.49 0.84
C SER A 299 -6.08 15.36 0.93
N SER A 300 -5.21 15.25 -0.09
CA SER A 300 -4.07 16.16 -0.32
C SER A 300 -4.40 17.26 -1.32
N ILE A 301 -5.31 16.96 -2.25
CA ILE A 301 -5.78 17.90 -3.28
C ILE A 301 -7.29 18.03 -3.14
N ALA A 302 -7.79 19.26 -3.19
CA ALA A 302 -9.20 19.60 -3.20
C ALA A 302 -9.59 20.20 -4.56
N LEU A 303 -10.62 19.65 -5.19
CA LEU A 303 -11.25 20.21 -6.39
C LEU A 303 -12.61 20.77 -5.99
N TRP A 304 -12.69 22.09 -5.84
CA TRP A 304 -13.95 22.76 -5.49
C TRP A 304 -14.72 23.13 -6.76
N LEU A 305 -15.84 22.46 -7.00
CA LEU A 305 -16.75 22.72 -8.12
C LEU A 305 -17.79 23.78 -7.75
N ILE A 306 -17.89 24.79 -8.58
CA ILE A 306 -18.90 25.85 -8.51
C ILE A 306 -19.83 25.72 -9.71
N ASP A 307 -21.13 25.77 -9.47
CA ASP A 307 -22.13 25.96 -10.52
C ASP A 307 -22.30 27.46 -10.78
N PRO A 308 -22.08 27.94 -12.01
CA PRO A 308 -22.23 29.37 -12.32
C PRO A 308 -23.67 29.88 -12.24
N THR A 309 -24.67 28.98 -12.06
CA THR A 309 -26.08 29.35 -11.84
C THR A 309 -26.45 29.41 -10.36
N ALA A 310 -25.53 29.04 -9.45
CA ALA A 310 -25.77 29.09 -8.02
C ALA A 310 -25.79 30.52 -7.49
N ASP A 311 -26.62 30.76 -6.45
CA ASP A 311 -26.66 32.03 -5.77
C ASP A 311 -25.39 32.30 -4.94
N ALA A 312 -25.04 33.57 -4.81
CA ALA A 312 -23.86 33.98 -4.05
C ALA A 312 -23.87 33.49 -2.59
N GLU A 313 -25.05 33.43 -1.96
CA GLU A 313 -25.20 32.96 -0.59
C GLU A 313 -24.89 31.47 -0.46
N GLN A 314 -25.27 30.65 -1.43
CA GLN A 314 -25.01 29.23 -1.49
C GLN A 314 -23.51 28.97 -1.63
N ILE A 315 -22.84 29.66 -2.56
CA ILE A 315 -21.39 29.58 -2.75
C ILE A 315 -20.66 29.95 -1.45
N GLU A 316 -21.09 31.01 -0.77
CA GLU A 316 -20.49 31.47 0.49
C GLU A 316 -20.69 30.45 1.63
N GLU A 317 -21.90 29.86 1.75
CA GLU A 317 -22.16 28.86 2.78
C GLU A 317 -21.23 27.65 2.67
N ILE A 318 -21.01 27.16 1.46
CA ILE A 318 -20.09 26.04 1.20
C ILE A 318 -18.65 26.46 1.44
N ALA A 319 -18.23 27.59 0.91
CA ALA A 319 -16.87 28.10 1.08
C ALA A 319 -16.50 28.21 2.56
N ARG A 320 -17.42 28.72 3.40
CA ARG A 320 -17.23 28.87 4.85
C ARG A 320 -16.98 27.52 5.56
N LYS A 321 -17.61 26.43 5.09
CA LYS A 321 -17.44 25.08 5.67
C LYS A 321 -16.21 24.36 5.13
N LEU A 322 -15.92 24.54 3.85
CA LEU A 322 -14.92 23.78 3.09
C LEU A 322 -13.51 24.36 3.21
N LEU A 323 -13.35 25.67 3.00
CA LEU A 323 -12.02 26.29 2.86
C LEU A 323 -11.15 26.17 4.12
N PRO A 324 -11.68 26.27 5.36
CA PRO A 324 -10.87 26.05 6.56
C PRO A 324 -10.27 24.65 6.66
N ILE A 325 -10.93 23.63 6.08
CA ILE A 325 -10.44 22.23 6.05
C ILE A 325 -9.37 22.04 4.99
N CYS A 326 -9.32 22.93 3.98
CA CYS A 326 -8.30 22.91 2.94
C CYS A 326 -6.95 23.50 3.37
N LYS A 327 -6.79 23.94 4.61
CA LYS A 327 -5.51 24.45 5.11
C LYS A 327 -4.37 23.46 4.91
N GLY A 328 -3.29 23.90 4.25
CA GLY A 328 -2.15 23.05 3.90
C GLY A 328 -2.41 22.06 2.77
N LYS A 329 -3.50 22.23 2.00
CA LYS A 329 -3.83 21.38 0.85
C LYS A 329 -3.76 22.20 -0.44
N LYS A 330 -3.50 21.52 -1.56
CA LYS A 330 -3.62 22.12 -2.91
C LYS A 330 -5.09 22.26 -3.27
N LEU A 331 -5.50 23.46 -3.68
CA LEU A 331 -6.90 23.75 -4.06
C LEU A 331 -6.98 24.19 -5.51
N ALA A 332 -7.87 23.55 -6.29
CA ALA A 332 -8.37 24.09 -7.55
C ALA A 332 -9.84 24.49 -7.42
N VAL A 333 -10.16 25.68 -7.90
CA VAL A 333 -11.55 26.16 -7.99
C VAL A 333 -12.02 26.03 -9.43
N LEU A 334 -13.03 25.19 -9.66
CA LEU A 334 -13.50 24.80 -10.99
C LEU A 334 -14.93 25.30 -11.19
N VAL A 335 -15.11 26.27 -12.08
CA VAL A 335 -16.46 26.72 -12.47
C VAL A 335 -16.93 25.83 -13.62
N ASN A 336 -17.85 24.89 -13.30
CA ASN A 336 -18.30 23.88 -14.26
C ASN A 336 -19.44 24.41 -15.15
N LYS A 337 -19.83 23.65 -16.17
CA LYS A 337 -20.92 23.94 -17.12
C LYS A 337 -20.70 25.19 -17.99
N CYS A 338 -19.44 25.53 -18.30
CA CYS A 338 -19.12 26.66 -19.16
C CYS A 338 -19.68 26.56 -20.59
N ASP A 339 -20.18 25.39 -20.99
CA ASP A 339 -20.77 25.09 -22.28
C ASP A 339 -22.24 25.54 -22.41
N VAL A 340 -22.94 25.73 -21.29
CA VAL A 340 -24.38 26.03 -21.28
C VAL A 340 -24.74 27.35 -20.61
N VAL A 341 -23.76 28.07 -20.05
CA VAL A 341 -23.94 29.31 -19.30
C VAL A 341 -23.36 30.50 -20.05
N ASP A 342 -23.99 31.65 -19.95
CA ASP A 342 -23.53 32.88 -20.57
C ASP A 342 -22.22 33.39 -19.95
N PRO A 343 -21.38 34.15 -20.71
CA PRO A 343 -20.10 34.61 -20.24
C PRO A 343 -20.14 35.52 -18.99
N ILE A 344 -21.24 36.24 -18.77
CA ILE A 344 -21.41 37.17 -17.65
C ILE A 344 -21.59 36.37 -16.35
N SER A 345 -22.47 35.39 -16.37
CA SER A 345 -22.68 34.49 -15.22
C SER A 345 -21.44 33.68 -14.89
N LEU A 346 -20.69 33.22 -15.90
CA LEU A 346 -19.43 32.53 -15.73
C LEU A 346 -18.39 33.44 -15.05
N SER A 347 -18.22 34.68 -15.52
CA SER A 347 -17.29 35.65 -14.94
C SER A 347 -17.62 36.02 -13.50
N LYS A 348 -18.92 36.16 -13.18
CA LYS A 348 -19.38 36.39 -11.79
C LYS A 348 -19.05 35.24 -10.88
N ALA A 349 -19.29 33.98 -11.31
CA ALA A 349 -18.97 32.82 -10.50
C ALA A 349 -17.46 32.69 -10.23
N MET A 350 -16.62 33.03 -11.22
CA MET A 350 -15.15 33.07 -11.05
C MET A 350 -14.75 34.16 -10.03
N GLU A 351 -15.30 35.36 -10.14
CA GLU A 351 -15.06 36.45 -9.19
C GLU A 351 -15.47 36.07 -7.76
N TRP A 352 -16.63 35.46 -7.60
CA TRP A 352 -17.10 34.93 -6.31
C TRP A 352 -16.18 33.85 -5.76
N GLY A 353 -15.78 32.90 -6.56
CA GLY A 353 -14.82 31.86 -6.16
C GLY A 353 -13.52 32.46 -5.61
N MET A 354 -12.94 33.40 -6.34
CA MET A 354 -11.75 34.14 -5.92
C MET A 354 -11.95 34.89 -4.58
N LYS A 355 -13.06 35.62 -4.46
CA LYS A 355 -13.41 36.36 -3.25
C LYS A 355 -13.58 35.43 -2.03
N MET A 356 -14.19 34.26 -2.22
CA MET A 356 -14.38 33.30 -1.13
C MET A 356 -13.06 32.68 -0.66
N VAL A 357 -12.18 32.34 -1.57
CA VAL A 357 -10.84 31.84 -1.19
C VAL A 357 -10.07 32.95 -0.45
N GLY A 358 -10.10 34.18 -0.89
CA GLY A 358 -9.49 35.31 -0.18
C GLY A 358 -10.09 35.54 1.22
N LYS A 359 -11.38 35.25 1.42
CA LYS A 359 -12.09 35.48 2.70
C LYS A 359 -11.92 34.33 3.71
N TYR A 360 -11.92 33.09 3.25
CA TYR A 360 -12.01 31.89 4.10
C TYR A 360 -10.85 30.90 3.93
N GLY A 361 -9.97 31.11 2.91
CA GLY A 361 -8.90 30.20 2.53
C GLY A 361 -7.55 30.49 3.19
N GLU A 362 -7.52 30.96 4.44
CA GLU A 362 -6.26 31.19 5.15
C GLU A 362 -5.42 29.91 5.28
N GLY A 363 -4.19 29.96 4.73
CA GLY A 363 -3.27 28.82 4.75
C GLY A 363 -3.57 27.71 3.73
N VAL A 364 -4.47 27.95 2.78
CA VAL A 364 -4.70 27.07 1.61
C VAL A 364 -3.58 27.32 0.59
N GLU A 365 -3.04 26.24 0.02
CA GLU A 365 -2.07 26.33 -1.07
C GLU A 365 -2.80 26.55 -2.41
N TRP A 366 -2.91 27.82 -2.81
CA TRP A 366 -3.70 28.25 -3.97
C TRP A 366 -3.11 29.49 -4.62
N GLU A 367 -3.23 29.58 -5.94
CA GLU A 367 -2.89 30.76 -6.75
C GLU A 367 -4.08 31.12 -7.67
N GLU A 368 -4.14 32.37 -8.17
CA GLU A 368 -5.23 32.80 -9.07
C GLU A 368 -5.33 31.94 -10.34
N ARG A 369 -4.22 31.40 -10.81
CA ARG A 369 -4.19 30.46 -11.93
C ARG A 369 -4.90 29.13 -11.64
N ASP A 370 -5.13 28.80 -10.37
CA ASP A 370 -5.80 27.57 -9.94
C ASP A 370 -7.34 27.72 -9.91
N LEU A 371 -7.86 28.80 -10.52
CA LEU A 371 -9.27 29.02 -10.78
C LEU A 371 -9.50 29.13 -12.30
N TRP A 372 -10.38 28.27 -12.81
CA TRP A 372 -10.77 28.30 -14.23
C TRP A 372 -12.11 27.64 -14.50
N ALA A 373 -12.67 27.93 -15.68
CA ALA A 373 -13.90 27.34 -16.15
C ALA A 373 -13.66 26.00 -16.86
N ILE A 374 -14.56 25.02 -16.61
CA ILE A 374 -14.55 23.72 -17.25
C ILE A 374 -15.93 23.34 -17.80
N SER A 375 -15.96 22.40 -18.74
CA SER A 375 -17.13 21.60 -19.02
C SER A 375 -16.79 20.12 -18.86
N ALA A 376 -17.17 19.55 -17.73
CA ALA A 376 -16.99 18.13 -17.47
C ALA A 376 -17.74 17.23 -18.48
N ARG A 377 -18.79 17.76 -19.12
CA ARG A 377 -19.59 17.04 -20.12
C ARG A 377 -18.92 17.03 -21.49
N GLN A 378 -18.33 18.18 -21.90
CA GLN A 378 -17.72 18.32 -23.22
C GLN A 378 -16.20 18.14 -23.22
N GLY A 379 -15.58 17.96 -22.05
CA GLY A 379 -14.13 17.82 -21.93
C GLY A 379 -13.36 19.14 -22.01
N THR A 380 -14.03 20.31 -21.95
CA THR A 380 -13.37 21.62 -22.08
C THR A 380 -12.47 21.88 -20.88
N ASN A 381 -11.20 22.25 -21.15
CA ASN A 381 -10.16 22.54 -20.16
C ASN A 381 -9.84 21.41 -19.17
N MET A 382 -10.14 20.14 -19.57
CA MET A 382 -9.76 18.97 -18.76
C MET A 382 -8.25 18.76 -18.77
N ASP A 383 -7.55 19.03 -19.89
CA ASP A 383 -6.08 18.95 -19.97
C ASP A 383 -5.41 19.80 -18.89
N ARG A 384 -5.95 21.01 -18.65
CA ARG A 384 -5.45 21.93 -17.61
C ARG A 384 -5.67 21.34 -16.20
N LEU A 385 -6.78 20.63 -15.98
CA LEU A 385 -7.03 19.93 -14.72
C LEU A 385 -6.04 18.77 -14.51
N GLU A 386 -5.74 18.01 -15.57
CA GLU A 386 -4.73 16.96 -15.53
C GLU A 386 -3.34 17.54 -15.21
N GLU A 387 -2.95 18.63 -15.87
CA GLU A 387 -1.69 19.34 -15.58
C GLU A 387 -1.64 19.81 -14.12
N PHE A 388 -2.73 20.43 -13.62
CA PHE A 388 -2.84 20.85 -12.23
C PHE A 388 -2.65 19.68 -11.28
N LEU A 389 -3.32 18.53 -11.48
CA LEU A 389 -3.20 17.34 -10.66
C LEU A 389 -1.74 16.86 -10.62
N VAL A 390 -1.10 16.73 -11.78
CA VAL A 390 0.30 16.28 -11.87
C VAL A 390 1.25 17.26 -11.17
N CYS A 391 1.12 18.57 -11.41
CA CYS A 391 1.94 19.60 -10.75
C CYS A 391 1.71 19.65 -9.22
N SER A 392 0.45 19.46 -8.80
CA SER A 392 0.07 19.49 -7.37
C SER A 392 0.44 18.24 -6.61
N SER A 393 0.73 17.13 -7.29
CA SER A 393 1.13 15.89 -6.63
C SER A 393 2.45 16.01 -5.85
N ALA A 394 3.24 17.07 -6.11
CA ALA A 394 4.53 17.39 -5.46
C ALA A 394 5.44 16.14 -5.28
N MET A 395 5.33 15.17 -6.21
CA MET A 395 6.11 13.93 -6.13
C MET A 395 7.58 14.26 -6.43
N PRO A 396 8.48 14.24 -5.43
CA PRO A 396 9.89 14.32 -5.71
C PRO A 396 10.28 13.14 -6.60
N ALA A 397 11.20 13.37 -7.52
CA ALA A 397 11.74 12.28 -8.34
C ALA A 397 12.41 11.26 -7.40
N ILE A 398 11.73 10.13 -7.17
CA ILE A 398 12.30 9.03 -6.38
C ILE A 398 13.43 8.42 -7.19
N ALA A 399 14.67 8.57 -6.72
CA ALA A 399 15.84 8.02 -7.38
C ALA A 399 15.88 6.49 -7.28
N ALA A 400 16.66 5.87 -8.16
CA ALA A 400 16.85 4.43 -8.07
C ALA A 400 17.68 4.11 -6.81
N GLY A 401 17.07 3.40 -5.88
CA GLY A 401 17.71 3.04 -4.60
C GLY A 401 17.23 3.81 -3.38
N ASP A 402 16.40 4.85 -3.56
CA ASP A 402 15.82 5.56 -2.42
C ASP A 402 14.96 4.62 -1.58
N VAL A 403 15.21 4.64 -0.28
CA VAL A 403 14.40 3.92 0.70
C VAL A 403 13.27 4.84 1.16
N VAL A 404 12.04 4.47 0.80
CA VAL A 404 10.82 5.24 1.08
C VAL A 404 9.83 4.34 1.83
N VAL A 405 9.26 4.85 2.90
CA VAL A 405 8.27 4.14 3.72
C VAL A 405 6.90 4.24 3.05
N THR A 406 6.27 3.09 2.77
CA THR A 406 4.97 3.02 2.08
C THR A 406 3.84 2.50 2.96
N ASN A 407 4.17 1.86 4.10
CA ASN A 407 3.21 1.20 4.98
C ASN A 407 3.00 2.01 6.27
N VAL A 408 1.74 2.21 6.65
CA VAL A 408 1.35 2.91 7.90
C VAL A 408 1.97 2.24 9.12
N ARG A 409 1.95 0.90 9.20
CA ARG A 409 2.55 0.13 10.29
C ARG A 409 4.04 0.48 10.48
N HIS A 410 4.79 0.57 9.37
CA HIS A 410 6.21 0.96 9.42
C HIS A 410 6.38 2.40 9.90
N TYR A 411 5.54 3.31 9.40
CA TYR A 411 5.55 4.71 9.82
C TYR A 411 5.29 4.86 11.33
N GLU A 412 4.26 4.21 11.84
CA GLU A 412 3.93 4.27 13.28
C GLU A 412 5.05 3.70 14.16
N ALA A 413 5.67 2.59 13.73
CA ALA A 413 6.80 2.01 14.45
C ALA A 413 8.03 2.95 14.43
N LEU A 414 8.31 3.62 13.30
CA LEU A 414 9.37 4.63 13.21
C LEU A 414 9.08 5.86 14.08
N VAL A 415 7.84 6.33 14.14
CA VAL A 415 7.45 7.46 15.02
C VAL A 415 7.66 7.11 16.48
N ARG A 416 7.20 5.92 16.91
CA ARG A 416 7.44 5.44 18.29
C ARG A 416 8.94 5.29 18.60
N ALA A 417 9.73 4.80 17.64
CA ALA A 417 11.18 4.73 17.81
C ALA A 417 11.81 6.12 17.94
N LEU A 418 11.37 7.08 17.11
CA LEU A 418 11.83 8.47 17.16
C LEU A 418 11.53 9.15 18.49
N GLU A 419 10.34 8.93 19.05
CA GLU A 419 9.97 9.43 20.39
C GLU A 419 10.94 8.90 21.46
N ASN A 420 11.23 7.59 21.44
CA ASN A 420 12.19 7.01 22.38
C ASN A 420 13.61 7.58 22.18
N ILE A 421 14.07 7.82 20.97
CA ILE A 421 15.39 8.45 20.73
C ILE A 421 15.44 9.89 21.25
N LYS A 422 14.35 10.65 21.16
CA LYS A 422 14.26 12.00 21.75
C LYS A 422 14.37 11.95 23.28
N GLU A 423 13.73 10.97 23.93
CA GLU A 423 13.87 10.76 25.37
C GLU A 423 15.29 10.36 25.74
N VAL A 424 15.97 9.51 24.95
CA VAL A 424 17.40 9.18 25.12
C VAL A 424 18.25 10.44 25.06
N LYS A 425 18.08 11.29 24.04
CA LYS A 425 18.84 12.55 23.88
C LYS A 425 18.61 13.49 25.08
N THR A 426 17.36 13.63 25.50
CA THR A 426 16.98 14.46 26.65
C THR A 426 17.60 13.90 27.91
N GLY A 427 17.58 12.59 28.12
CA GLY A 427 18.19 11.91 29.24
C GLY A 427 19.70 12.09 29.32
N LEU A 428 20.39 11.91 28.21
CA LEU A 428 21.85 12.13 28.09
C LEU A 428 22.23 13.59 28.42
N ALA A 429 21.46 14.56 27.89
CA ALA A 429 21.71 15.98 28.14
C ALA A 429 21.39 16.37 29.57
N GLY A 430 20.34 15.81 30.19
CA GLY A 430 19.85 16.09 31.53
C GLY A 430 20.58 15.32 32.65
N GLY A 431 21.51 14.42 32.33
CA GLY A 431 22.23 13.60 33.32
C GLY A 431 21.35 12.56 34.00
N LEU A 432 20.32 12.04 33.31
CA LEU A 432 19.51 10.92 33.79
C LEU A 432 20.35 9.67 34.02
N SER A 433 19.87 8.79 34.93
CA SER A 433 20.54 7.51 35.19
C SER A 433 20.57 6.65 33.91
N GLY A 434 21.68 5.95 33.69
CA GLY A 434 21.87 5.10 32.51
C GLY A 434 20.80 4.02 32.34
N ASP A 435 20.18 3.53 33.43
CA ASP A 435 19.07 2.57 33.40
C ASP A 435 17.87 3.07 32.60
N LEU A 436 17.43 4.32 32.86
CA LEU A 436 16.29 4.90 32.16
C LEU A 436 16.61 5.15 30.69
N VAL A 437 17.83 5.60 30.40
CA VAL A 437 18.28 5.78 28.98
C VAL A 437 18.32 4.45 28.28
N SER A 438 18.83 3.38 28.92
CA SER A 438 18.87 2.02 28.35
C SER A 438 17.48 1.46 28.05
N GLU A 439 16.47 1.75 28.88
CA GLU A 439 15.09 1.30 28.65
C GLU A 439 14.47 1.95 27.39
N HIS A 440 14.71 3.24 27.19
CA HIS A 440 14.29 3.92 25.96
C HIS A 440 14.99 3.37 24.72
N LEU A 441 16.29 3.06 24.81
CA LEU A 441 17.03 2.42 23.71
C LEU A 441 16.48 1.05 23.37
N ARG A 442 16.22 0.20 24.36
CA ARG A 442 15.61 -1.12 24.16
C ARG A 442 14.22 -1.01 23.53
N SER A 443 13.43 -0.01 23.95
CA SER A 443 12.11 0.27 23.36
C SER A 443 12.22 0.71 21.90
N ALA A 444 13.17 1.57 21.54
CA ALA A 444 13.44 1.96 20.16
C ALA A 444 13.85 0.75 19.29
N ILE A 445 14.74 -0.11 19.80
CA ILE A 445 15.15 -1.35 19.11
C ILE A 445 13.93 -2.26 18.87
N ARG A 446 13.07 -2.44 19.88
CA ARG A 446 11.86 -3.26 19.77
C ARG A 446 10.93 -2.73 18.67
N ASN A 447 10.69 -1.41 18.64
CA ASN A 447 9.85 -0.78 17.61
C ASN A 447 10.40 -1.00 16.18
N LEU A 448 11.71 -0.91 15.98
CA LEU A 448 12.34 -1.21 14.70
C LEU A 448 12.28 -2.71 14.34
N SER A 449 12.43 -3.58 15.34
CA SER A 449 12.36 -5.05 15.17
C SER A 449 10.95 -5.53 14.80
N GLU A 450 9.88 -4.83 15.23
CA GLU A 450 8.50 -5.08 14.81
C GLU A 450 8.34 -4.94 13.27
N ILE A 451 9.06 -4.01 12.65
CA ILE A 451 8.93 -3.76 11.20
C ILE A 451 9.39 -4.97 10.39
N VAL A 452 10.54 -5.55 10.76
CA VAL A 452 11.13 -6.69 10.04
C VAL A 452 10.58 -8.04 10.51
N GLY A 453 9.80 -8.06 11.61
CA GLY A 453 9.14 -9.26 12.12
C GLY A 453 9.99 -10.10 13.07
N GLU A 454 11.07 -9.55 13.66
CA GLU A 454 11.83 -10.22 14.72
C GLU A 454 11.01 -10.33 16.03
N VAL A 455 10.10 -9.40 16.24
CA VAL A 455 9.15 -9.38 17.36
C VAL A 455 7.75 -9.22 16.80
N THR A 456 7.00 -10.31 16.72
CA THR A 456 5.61 -10.29 16.21
C THR A 456 4.73 -11.22 17.04
N SER A 457 3.42 -10.95 17.08
CA SER A 457 2.41 -11.88 17.57
C SER A 457 1.69 -12.54 16.39
N ASP A 458 1.10 -13.72 16.63
CA ASP A 458 0.30 -14.43 15.64
C ASP A 458 -0.88 -13.57 15.13
N GLU A 459 -1.43 -12.72 16.00
CA GLU A 459 -2.49 -11.78 15.65
C GLU A 459 -2.04 -10.74 14.62
N ILE A 460 -0.84 -10.16 14.79
CA ILE A 460 -0.26 -9.21 13.84
C ILE A 460 0.01 -9.88 12.50
N LEU A 461 0.60 -11.08 12.51
CA LEU A 461 0.83 -11.86 11.30
C LEU A 461 -0.48 -12.17 10.58
N GLY A 462 -1.49 -12.64 11.33
CA GLY A 462 -2.83 -12.93 10.80
C GLY A 462 -3.44 -11.71 10.10
N ASN A 463 -3.40 -10.53 10.70
CA ASN A 463 -3.92 -9.29 10.13
C ASN A 463 -3.17 -8.84 8.87
N ILE A 464 -1.84 -8.99 8.84
CA ILE A 464 -1.04 -8.64 7.67
C ILE A 464 -1.40 -9.55 6.49
N PHE A 465 -1.39 -10.87 6.70
CA PHE A 465 -1.57 -11.85 5.64
C PHE A 465 -3.03 -12.02 5.19
N ALA A 466 -4.03 -11.70 6.03
CA ALA A 466 -5.44 -11.71 5.64
C ALA A 466 -5.78 -10.81 4.43
N ASN A 467 -4.97 -9.78 4.20
CA ASN A 467 -5.14 -8.85 3.06
C ASN A 467 -4.43 -9.31 1.78
N PHE A 468 -3.80 -10.49 1.79
CA PHE A 468 -3.13 -11.04 0.61
C PHE A 468 -4.11 -11.84 -0.26
N CYS A 469 -3.74 -12.02 -1.54
CA CYS A 469 -4.48 -12.93 -2.41
C CYS A 469 -4.28 -14.39 -2.00
N ILE A 470 -5.33 -15.21 -2.15
CA ILE A 470 -5.22 -16.67 -2.03
C ILE A 470 -4.26 -17.17 -3.11
N GLY A 471 -3.34 -18.05 -2.76
CA GLY A 471 -2.32 -18.60 -3.68
C GLY A 471 -0.98 -17.86 -3.65
N LYS A 472 -0.85 -16.84 -2.76
CA LYS A 472 0.41 -16.12 -2.49
C LYS A 472 0.81 -16.17 -1.04
#